data_b2f5e8791d9e42e15de804ad3b63902d
#
_entry.id   b2f5e8791d9e42e15de804ad3b63902d
#
_cell.length_a   1.000
_cell.length_b   1.000
_cell.length_c   1.000
_cell.angle_alpha   90.00
_cell.angle_beta   90.00
_cell.angle_gamma   90.00
#
_symmetry.space_group_name_H-M   'P 1'
#
loop_
_entity.id
_entity.type
_entity.pdbx_description
1 polymer ?
#
loop_
_entity_poly.entity_id
_entity_poly.type
_entity_poly.pdbx_seq_one_letter_code
_entity_poly.pdbx_strand_id
1 'polypeptide(L)'
;GVPHPEICQWISLGPLDLGVGRFQEISCLHQPSGALLITDALVGIHATPPAIFDRDPTPLLFHARDRGDQPLTDSPEARRRGWARLVLFASYLRPHCLRVPPIAELLRHAFRPGLRSWKAHFGVYPFDWQAGWRDDAAALMGEETAKLQVAPVLERLVLPRAQQAINAWLQQLESKSDLRWLIPAHYSAPLAFSAQQASALRSELQQKNWAPNEGNWTFLSGIDQRLLELGFVPENPLKKTDLSKDQSFD
;
A
#
# COMPACT_ATOMS: atom_id res chain seq x y z
N GLY A 1 12.20 -26.99 13.99
CA GLY A 1 11.76 -26.17 15.13
C GLY A 1 11.63 -24.70 14.76
N VAL A 2 10.93 -23.93 15.54
CA VAL A 2 10.80 -22.49 15.38
C VAL A 2 12.11 -21.83 15.80
N PRO A 3 12.70 -20.88 15.02
CA PRO A 3 13.94 -20.21 15.40
C PRO A 3 13.75 -19.36 16.67
N HIS A 4 14.69 -19.47 17.60
CA HIS A 4 14.79 -18.65 18.80
C HIS A 4 13.48 -18.49 19.61
N PRO A 5 12.82 -19.61 20.01
CA PRO A 5 11.52 -19.54 20.69
C PRO A 5 11.59 -18.84 22.06
N GLU A 6 12.79 -18.73 22.63
CA GLU A 6 13.05 -18.09 23.93
C GLU A 6 12.98 -16.56 23.88
N ILE A 7 13.16 -15.95 22.70
CA ILE A 7 13.12 -14.50 22.52
C ILE A 7 12.18 -14.04 21.42
N CYS A 8 11.73 -14.95 20.55
CA CYS A 8 10.88 -14.67 19.41
C CYS A 8 9.56 -15.43 19.51
N GLN A 9 8.46 -14.70 19.51
CA GLN A 9 7.13 -15.26 19.34
C GLN A 9 6.69 -15.07 17.89
N TRP A 10 6.41 -16.16 17.21
CA TRP A 10 5.94 -16.14 15.83
C TRP A 10 4.42 -16.13 15.78
N ILE A 11 3.86 -15.20 15.02
CA ILE A 11 2.42 -14.98 14.87
C ILE A 11 2.11 -15.01 13.38
N SER A 12 1.15 -15.83 12.96
CA SER A 12 0.80 -16.00 11.55
C SER A 12 -0.57 -15.41 11.24
N LEU A 13 -0.64 -14.62 10.16
CA LEU A 13 -1.86 -14.30 9.45
C LEU A 13 -1.96 -15.24 8.24
N GLY A 14 -2.87 -16.18 8.28
CA GLY A 14 -2.99 -17.21 7.25
C GLY A 14 -2.31 -18.54 7.62
N PRO A 15 -2.12 -19.47 6.64
CA PRO A 15 -2.25 -19.25 5.19
C PRO A 15 -3.70 -18.99 4.74
N LEU A 16 -3.86 -17.98 3.87
CA LEU A 16 -5.14 -17.62 3.26
C LEU A 16 -5.13 -18.14 1.84
N ASP A 17 -6.08 -18.98 1.49
CA ASP A 17 -6.24 -19.47 0.12
C ASP A 17 -7.06 -18.43 -0.68
N LEU A 18 -6.38 -17.81 -1.64
CA LEU A 18 -6.98 -16.81 -2.53
C LEU A 18 -7.34 -17.38 -3.91
N GLY A 19 -7.20 -18.71 -4.08
CA GLY A 19 -7.44 -19.37 -5.36
C GLY A 19 -6.26 -19.31 -6.32
N VAL A 20 -5.67 -18.13 -6.56
CA VAL A 20 -4.45 -17.95 -7.38
C VAL A 20 -3.18 -18.30 -6.65
N GLY A 21 -3.26 -18.50 -5.36
CA GLY A 21 -2.12 -18.79 -4.47
C GLY A 21 -2.49 -18.58 -3.02
N ARG A 22 -1.51 -18.80 -2.16
CA ARG A 22 -1.69 -18.62 -0.72
C ARG A 22 -0.97 -17.36 -0.28
N PHE A 23 -1.69 -16.49 0.43
CA PHE A 23 -1.09 -15.37 1.15
C PHE A 23 -0.82 -15.79 2.59
N GLN A 24 0.36 -15.47 3.09
CA GLN A 24 0.71 -15.65 4.49
C GLN A 24 1.63 -14.54 4.95
N GLU A 25 1.26 -13.87 6.03
CA GLU A 25 2.16 -13.00 6.79
C GLU A 25 2.67 -13.77 7.99
N ILE A 26 3.98 -13.80 8.18
CA ILE A 26 4.61 -14.37 9.39
C ILE A 26 5.28 -13.23 10.14
N SER A 27 4.72 -12.88 11.27
CA SER A 27 5.22 -11.82 12.14
C SER A 27 6.10 -12.39 13.24
N CYS A 28 7.16 -11.68 13.60
CA CYS A 28 8.03 -12.04 14.72
C CYS A 28 7.95 -10.96 15.81
N LEU A 29 7.37 -11.29 16.95
CA LEU A 29 7.46 -10.46 18.15
C LEU A 29 8.74 -10.79 18.90
N HIS A 30 9.72 -9.88 18.87
CA HIS A 30 10.92 -9.95 19.68
C HIS A 30 10.59 -9.50 21.09
N GLN A 31 10.40 -10.45 21.99
CA GLN A 31 9.91 -10.22 23.35
C GLN A 31 10.75 -9.24 24.18
N PRO A 32 12.11 -9.29 24.17
CA PRO A 32 12.92 -8.37 24.98
C PRO A 32 12.73 -6.89 24.62
N SER A 33 12.45 -6.56 23.35
CA SER A 33 12.27 -5.17 22.91
C SER A 33 10.80 -4.77 22.73
N GLY A 34 9.88 -5.73 22.69
CA GLY A 34 8.49 -5.50 22.33
C GLY A 34 8.31 -5.08 20.85
N ALA A 35 9.26 -5.45 19.98
CA ALA A 35 9.23 -5.11 18.58
C ALA A 35 8.57 -6.23 17.75
N LEU A 36 7.51 -5.88 17.02
CA LEU A 36 6.85 -6.74 16.06
C LEU A 36 7.42 -6.47 14.66
N LEU A 37 8.14 -7.44 14.12
CA LEU A 37 8.65 -7.42 12.75
C LEU A 37 7.58 -8.03 11.84
N ILE A 38 7.25 -7.31 10.76
CA ILE A 38 6.27 -7.75 9.75
C ILE A 38 6.77 -7.44 8.34
N THR A 39 6.14 -8.05 7.33
CA THR A 39 6.45 -7.73 5.92
C THR A 39 5.42 -6.76 5.34
N ASP A 40 4.22 -7.22 4.99
CA ASP A 40 3.31 -6.49 4.14
C ASP A 40 1.97 -6.10 4.78
N ALA A 41 1.59 -6.74 5.90
CA ALA A 41 0.23 -6.60 6.43
C ALA A 41 -0.08 -5.19 6.92
N LEU A 42 0.87 -4.53 7.59
CA LEU A 42 0.72 -3.16 8.07
C LEU A 42 1.87 -2.30 7.56
N VAL A 43 1.57 -1.05 7.27
CA VAL A 43 2.54 -0.05 6.84
C VAL A 43 2.33 1.25 7.60
N GLY A 44 3.42 2.00 7.79
CA GLY A 44 3.35 3.36 8.31
C GLY A 44 3.95 4.32 7.30
N ILE A 45 3.16 5.25 6.79
CA ILE A 45 3.58 6.14 5.72
C ILE A 45 3.68 7.57 6.23
N HIS A 46 4.89 8.14 6.18
CA HIS A 46 5.16 9.53 6.52
C HIS A 46 5.20 10.39 5.25
N ALA A 47 4.74 11.64 5.34
CA ALA A 47 4.77 12.59 4.23
C ALA A 47 6.20 12.98 3.82
N THR A 48 7.16 12.93 4.78
CA THR A 48 8.58 13.10 4.50
C THR A 48 9.18 11.84 3.90
N PRO A 49 9.92 11.92 2.78
CA PRO A 49 10.62 10.77 2.23
C PRO A 49 11.62 10.16 3.22
N PRO A 50 11.80 8.83 3.23
CA PRO A 50 12.84 8.18 4.02
C PRO A 50 14.25 8.69 3.69
N ALA A 51 15.12 8.78 4.71
CA ALA A 51 16.49 9.31 4.58
C ALA A 51 17.39 8.54 3.59
N ILE A 52 17.01 7.32 3.21
CA ILE A 52 17.72 6.57 2.16
C ILE A 52 17.78 7.34 0.83
N PHE A 53 16.75 8.15 0.53
CA PHE A 53 16.69 8.98 -0.67
C PHE A 53 17.61 10.20 -0.63
N ASP A 54 18.24 10.50 0.50
CA ASP A 54 19.30 11.53 0.56
C ASP A 54 20.58 11.06 -0.12
N ARG A 55 20.81 9.75 -0.17
CA ARG A 55 21.94 9.14 -0.89
C ARG A 55 21.74 9.13 -2.40
N ASP A 56 20.52 8.85 -2.85
CA ASP A 56 20.16 8.90 -4.25
C ASP A 56 18.69 9.35 -4.40
N PRO A 57 18.42 10.63 -4.72
CA PRO A 57 17.09 11.15 -4.90
C PRO A 57 16.49 10.81 -6.28
N THR A 58 17.23 10.14 -7.17
CA THR A 58 16.79 9.87 -8.56
C THR A 58 15.39 9.23 -8.64
N PRO A 59 15.01 8.24 -7.82
CA PRO A 59 13.66 7.68 -7.87
C PRO A 59 12.58 8.72 -7.55
N LEU A 60 12.82 9.60 -6.57
CA LEU A 60 11.87 10.66 -6.24
C LEU A 60 11.77 11.66 -7.38
N LEU A 61 12.91 12.12 -7.91
CA LEU A 61 12.95 13.09 -9.00
C LEU A 61 12.30 12.53 -10.28
N PHE A 62 12.44 11.22 -10.51
CA PHE A 62 11.75 10.55 -11.60
C PHE A 62 10.23 10.70 -11.49
N HIS A 63 9.65 10.40 -10.33
CA HIS A 63 8.20 10.52 -10.08
C HIS A 63 7.73 11.98 -9.90
N ALA A 64 8.63 12.91 -9.63
CA ALA A 64 8.30 14.33 -9.49
C ALA A 64 7.95 15.01 -10.82
N ARG A 65 8.36 14.46 -11.96
CA ARG A 65 8.09 15.01 -13.27
C ARG A 65 6.60 14.89 -13.63
N ASP A 66 6.12 15.84 -14.41
CA ASP A 66 4.78 15.76 -14.99
C ASP A 66 4.81 15.13 -16.40
N ARG A 67 5.98 15.18 -17.06
CA ARG A 67 6.17 14.62 -18.41
C ARG A 67 7.60 14.11 -18.59
N GLY A 68 7.80 13.20 -19.53
CA GLY A 68 9.09 12.58 -19.83
C GLY A 68 10.16 13.55 -20.34
N ASP A 69 9.77 14.68 -20.92
CA ASP A 69 10.67 15.71 -21.46
C ASP A 69 11.09 16.77 -20.42
N GLN A 70 10.68 16.65 -19.18
CA GLN A 70 11.13 17.51 -18.10
C GLN A 70 12.46 17.00 -17.52
N PRO A 71 13.41 17.91 -17.23
CA PRO A 71 14.66 17.54 -16.59
C PRO A 71 14.42 17.08 -15.15
N LEU A 72 15.33 16.26 -14.63
CA LEU A 72 15.37 15.91 -13.20
C LEU A 72 15.99 17.09 -12.44
N THR A 73 15.15 17.92 -11.85
CA THR A 73 15.57 19.06 -11.02
C THR A 73 15.42 18.71 -9.56
N ASP A 74 16.53 18.69 -8.82
CA ASP A 74 16.51 18.39 -7.39
C ASP A 74 16.11 19.62 -6.59
N SER A 75 15.04 19.51 -5.85
CA SER A 75 14.59 20.48 -4.84
C SER A 75 13.77 19.76 -3.77
N PRO A 76 13.64 20.35 -2.57
CA PRO A 76 12.80 19.77 -1.51
C PRO A 76 11.35 19.53 -1.95
N GLU A 77 10.79 20.42 -2.77
CA GLU A 77 9.45 20.28 -3.33
C GLU A 77 9.36 19.15 -4.33
N ALA A 78 10.37 19.00 -5.21
CA ALA A 78 10.44 17.89 -6.16
C ALA A 78 10.55 16.56 -5.43
N ARG A 79 11.39 16.48 -4.40
CA ARG A 79 11.52 15.25 -3.59
C ARG A 79 10.21 14.88 -2.90
N ARG A 80 9.52 15.84 -2.24
CA ARG A 80 8.21 15.60 -1.61
C ARG A 80 7.15 15.18 -2.62
N ARG A 81 7.07 15.89 -3.76
CA ARG A 81 6.15 15.54 -4.84
C ARG A 81 6.40 14.14 -5.39
N GLY A 82 7.67 13.82 -5.62
CA GLY A 82 8.06 12.51 -6.10
C GLY A 82 7.72 11.39 -5.12
N TRP A 83 7.96 11.63 -3.83
CA TRP A 83 7.60 10.69 -2.77
C TRP A 83 6.10 10.42 -2.72
N ALA A 84 5.28 11.47 -2.70
CA ALA A 84 3.83 11.35 -2.67
C ALA A 84 3.29 10.53 -3.86
N ARG A 85 3.82 10.76 -5.05
CA ARG A 85 3.45 10.01 -6.26
C ARG A 85 3.95 8.58 -6.25
N LEU A 86 5.16 8.34 -5.73
CA LEU A 86 5.70 7.00 -5.54
C LEU A 86 4.85 6.17 -4.59
N VAL A 87 4.43 6.77 -3.46
CA VAL A 87 3.52 6.13 -2.50
C VAL A 87 2.19 5.77 -3.14
N LEU A 88 1.58 6.69 -3.90
CA LEU A 88 0.33 6.40 -4.62
C LEU A 88 0.49 5.26 -5.62
N PHE A 89 1.57 5.29 -6.40
CA PHE A 89 1.86 4.24 -7.37
C PHE A 89 2.04 2.88 -6.67
N ALA A 90 2.85 2.83 -5.61
CA ALA A 90 3.10 1.60 -4.87
C ALA A 90 1.82 1.06 -4.16
N SER A 91 0.94 1.96 -3.70
CA SER A 91 -0.29 1.59 -2.98
C SER A 91 -1.39 1.05 -3.89
N TYR A 92 -1.53 1.59 -5.09
CA TYR A 92 -2.66 1.30 -5.99
C TYR A 92 -2.25 0.74 -7.34
N LEU A 93 -0.94 0.62 -7.63
CA LEU A 93 -0.31 0.24 -8.91
C LEU A 93 -0.68 1.19 -10.05
N ARG A 94 -1.94 1.53 -10.20
CA ARG A 94 -2.45 2.50 -11.17
C ARG A 94 -3.60 3.30 -10.53
N PRO A 95 -3.28 4.30 -9.68
CA PRO A 95 -4.29 5.16 -9.09
C PRO A 95 -5.07 5.92 -10.17
N HIS A 96 -6.31 6.31 -9.86
CA HIS A 96 -7.19 6.98 -10.84
C HIS A 96 -6.62 8.30 -11.38
N CYS A 97 -5.78 8.96 -10.59
CA CYS A 97 -5.06 10.18 -10.99
C CYS A 97 -3.83 9.92 -11.87
N LEU A 98 -3.58 8.67 -12.30
CA LEU A 98 -2.47 8.28 -13.14
C LEU A 98 -2.94 7.78 -14.51
N ARG A 99 -2.64 8.56 -15.54
CA ARG A 99 -2.79 8.12 -16.94
C ARG A 99 -1.47 7.53 -17.44
N VAL A 100 -1.54 6.42 -18.15
CA VAL A 100 -0.40 5.89 -18.90
C VAL A 100 -0.47 6.40 -20.34
N PRO A 101 0.48 7.24 -20.78
CA PRO A 101 0.47 7.78 -22.13
C PRO A 101 0.62 6.69 -23.20
N PRO A 102 0.07 6.88 -24.41
CA PRO A 102 0.32 5.99 -25.54
C PRO A 102 1.81 5.94 -25.91
N ILE A 103 2.25 4.81 -26.44
CA ILE A 103 3.67 4.60 -26.83
C ILE A 103 4.20 5.69 -27.77
N ALA A 104 3.39 6.15 -28.70
CA ALA A 104 3.79 7.23 -29.63
C ALA A 104 4.11 8.55 -28.91
N GLU A 105 3.36 8.87 -27.84
CA GLU A 105 3.62 10.03 -26.99
C GLU A 105 4.91 9.85 -26.18
N LEU A 106 5.11 8.68 -25.60
CA LEU A 106 6.34 8.32 -24.86
C LEU A 106 7.59 8.44 -25.75
N LEU A 107 7.55 7.90 -26.96
CA LEU A 107 8.66 7.97 -27.92
C LEU A 107 8.97 9.41 -28.33
N ARG A 108 7.94 10.24 -28.54
CA ARG A 108 8.13 11.67 -28.87
C ARG A 108 8.88 12.39 -27.75
N HIS A 109 8.59 12.10 -26.49
CA HIS A 109 9.30 12.69 -25.36
C HIS A 109 10.72 12.14 -25.20
N ALA A 110 10.94 10.86 -25.45
CA ALA A 110 12.25 10.21 -25.34
C ALA A 110 13.29 10.77 -26.33
N PHE A 111 12.87 11.28 -27.49
CA PHE A 111 13.77 11.83 -28.49
C PHE A 111 14.19 13.29 -28.25
N ARG A 112 13.72 13.93 -27.18
CA ARG A 112 14.10 15.32 -26.91
C ARG A 112 15.57 15.45 -26.45
N PRO A 113 16.28 16.48 -26.90
CA PRO A 113 17.65 16.75 -26.46
C PRO A 113 17.72 16.96 -24.93
N GLY A 114 18.85 16.55 -24.32
CA GLY A 114 19.12 16.78 -22.91
C GLY A 114 18.62 15.67 -21.96
N LEU A 115 17.74 14.76 -22.41
CA LEU A 115 17.22 13.69 -21.58
C LEU A 115 17.81 12.31 -21.90
N ARG A 116 18.89 12.27 -22.70
CA ARG A 116 19.53 11.01 -23.15
C ARG A 116 20.55 10.47 -22.13
N SER A 117 20.18 10.43 -20.87
CA SER A 117 20.99 9.82 -19.82
C SER A 117 20.20 8.72 -19.10
N TRP A 118 20.92 7.75 -18.56
CA TRP A 118 20.30 6.71 -17.76
C TRP A 118 19.58 7.25 -16.52
N LYS A 119 20.09 8.31 -15.91
CA LYS A 119 19.47 8.99 -14.76
C LYS A 119 18.10 9.59 -15.10
N ALA A 120 17.94 10.07 -16.33
CA ALA A 120 16.66 10.55 -16.83
C ALA A 120 15.83 9.45 -17.52
N HIS A 121 16.25 8.18 -17.41
CA HIS A 121 15.62 7.04 -18.09
C HIS A 121 15.46 7.29 -19.61
N PHE A 122 16.45 7.93 -20.21
CA PHE A 122 16.46 8.32 -21.64
C PHE A 122 15.22 9.12 -22.07
N GLY A 123 14.62 9.88 -21.15
CA GLY A 123 13.39 10.64 -21.39
C GLY A 123 12.11 9.80 -21.42
N VAL A 124 12.20 8.50 -21.18
CA VAL A 124 11.03 7.63 -21.08
C VAL A 124 10.36 7.84 -19.71
N TYR A 125 9.10 8.25 -19.74
CA TYR A 125 8.30 8.47 -18.53
C TYR A 125 6.86 8.06 -18.77
N PRO A 126 6.44 6.88 -18.28
CA PRO A 126 5.12 6.31 -18.59
C PRO A 126 3.99 6.84 -17.69
N PHE A 127 4.23 7.92 -16.96
CA PHE A 127 3.30 8.48 -16.00
C PHE A 127 2.85 9.88 -16.43
N ASP A 128 1.53 10.09 -16.42
CA ASP A 128 0.91 11.37 -16.63
C ASP A 128 -0.07 11.61 -15.46
N TRP A 129 0.40 12.43 -14.50
CA TRP A 129 -0.31 12.68 -13.26
C TRP A 129 -1.39 13.73 -13.45
N GLN A 130 -2.64 13.34 -13.27
CA GLN A 130 -3.82 14.18 -13.35
C GLN A 130 -4.07 14.92 -12.02
N ALA A 131 -4.99 15.90 -12.03
CA ALA A 131 -5.40 16.60 -10.82
C ALA A 131 -5.94 15.62 -9.75
N GLY A 132 -5.83 16.00 -8.46
CA GLY A 132 -6.31 15.19 -7.33
C GLY A 132 -5.25 14.31 -6.67
N TRP A 133 -4.10 14.05 -7.31
CA TRP A 133 -3.07 13.19 -6.72
C TRP A 133 -2.57 13.67 -5.34
N ARG A 134 -2.67 14.99 -5.05
CA ARG A 134 -2.23 15.51 -3.74
C ARG A 134 -3.16 15.08 -2.62
N ASP A 135 -4.45 15.17 -2.84
CA ASP A 135 -5.47 14.79 -1.84
C ASP A 135 -5.44 13.28 -1.59
N ASP A 136 -5.28 12.50 -2.67
CA ASP A 136 -5.12 11.05 -2.57
C ASP A 136 -3.86 10.66 -1.80
N ALA A 137 -2.74 11.32 -2.04
CA ALA A 137 -1.51 11.06 -1.32
C ALA A 137 -1.61 11.48 0.15
N ALA A 138 -2.20 12.63 0.43
CA ALA A 138 -2.44 13.12 1.79
C ALA A 138 -3.33 12.14 2.59
N ALA A 139 -4.28 11.48 1.94
CA ALA A 139 -5.12 10.46 2.57
C ALA A 139 -4.33 9.22 3.05
N LEU A 140 -3.17 8.93 2.44
CA LEU A 140 -2.33 7.78 2.79
C LEU A 140 -1.19 8.11 3.77
N MET A 141 -0.82 9.37 3.90
CA MET A 141 0.38 9.78 4.63
C MET A 141 0.03 10.58 5.88
N GLY A 142 0.92 10.53 6.88
CA GLY A 142 0.84 11.40 8.04
C GLY A 142 1.92 12.48 7.99
N GLU A 143 1.59 13.70 8.38
CA GLU A 143 2.49 14.86 8.33
C GLU A 143 3.45 14.90 9.53
N GLU A 144 2.94 14.74 10.73
CA GLU A 144 3.73 14.78 11.98
C GLU A 144 4.28 13.41 12.36
N THR A 145 3.47 12.37 12.16
CA THR A 145 3.82 10.98 12.42
C THR A 145 3.38 10.12 11.23
N ALA A 146 4.07 9.00 11.01
CA ALA A 146 3.65 8.08 9.95
C ALA A 146 2.23 7.55 10.21
N LYS A 147 1.38 7.61 9.20
CA LYS A 147 0.03 7.05 9.28
C LYS A 147 0.07 5.54 9.21
N LEU A 148 -0.27 4.89 10.32
CA LEU A 148 -0.39 3.44 10.40
C LEU A 148 -1.68 2.99 9.71
N GLN A 149 -1.58 1.99 8.85
CA GLN A 149 -2.71 1.41 8.13
C GLN A 149 -2.38 0.01 7.60
N VAL A 150 -3.40 -0.72 7.20
CA VAL A 150 -3.20 -1.91 6.38
C VAL A 150 -2.68 -1.49 5.01
N ALA A 151 -1.80 -2.28 4.42
CA ALA A 151 -1.29 -1.98 3.08
C ALA A 151 -2.45 -1.92 2.06
N PRO A 152 -2.62 -0.81 1.31
CA PRO A 152 -3.80 -0.61 0.47
C PRO A 152 -4.03 -1.73 -0.55
N VAL A 153 -2.97 -2.28 -1.15
CA VAL A 153 -3.09 -3.40 -2.09
C VAL A 153 -3.68 -4.65 -1.44
N LEU A 154 -3.27 -4.96 -0.20
CA LEU A 154 -3.83 -6.09 0.55
C LEU A 154 -5.25 -5.80 1.00
N GLU A 155 -5.51 -4.57 1.42
CA GLU A 155 -6.85 -4.12 1.76
C GLU A 155 -7.84 -4.37 0.62
N ARG A 156 -7.41 -4.19 -0.63
CA ARG A 156 -8.27 -4.38 -1.79
C ARG A 156 -8.40 -5.84 -2.24
N LEU A 157 -7.29 -6.56 -2.31
CA LEU A 157 -7.25 -7.88 -2.97
C LEU A 157 -7.41 -9.06 -1.99
N VAL A 158 -6.97 -8.89 -0.74
CA VAL A 158 -6.89 -9.99 0.24
C VAL A 158 -7.96 -9.88 1.32
N LEU A 159 -8.02 -8.76 1.99
CA LEU A 159 -8.82 -8.62 3.21
C LEU A 159 -10.32 -8.79 3.03
N PRO A 160 -10.96 -8.39 1.91
CA PRO A 160 -12.38 -8.62 1.72
C PRO A 160 -12.76 -10.12 1.76
N ARG A 161 -11.80 -11.00 1.45
CA ARG A 161 -11.97 -12.47 1.48
C ARG A 161 -11.50 -13.10 2.78
N ALA A 162 -10.76 -12.38 3.60
CA ALA A 162 -10.06 -12.90 4.77
C ALA A 162 -10.37 -12.15 6.07
N GLN A 163 -11.53 -11.50 6.18
CA GLN A 163 -11.88 -10.66 7.34
C GLN A 163 -11.77 -11.37 8.69
N GLN A 164 -12.22 -12.61 8.76
CA GLN A 164 -12.14 -13.37 10.00
C GLN A 164 -10.69 -13.61 10.42
N ALA A 165 -9.83 -13.94 9.45
CA ALA A 165 -8.41 -14.19 9.72
C ALA A 165 -7.67 -12.93 10.16
N ILE A 166 -7.89 -11.79 9.50
CA ILE A 166 -7.26 -10.51 9.90
C ILE A 166 -7.75 -10.06 11.28
N ASN A 167 -9.05 -10.20 11.57
CA ASN A 167 -9.60 -9.88 12.88
C ASN A 167 -9.00 -10.76 13.98
N ALA A 168 -8.86 -12.07 13.74
CA ALA A 168 -8.25 -12.99 14.70
C ALA A 168 -6.75 -12.67 14.90
N TRP A 169 -6.03 -12.34 13.84
CA TRP A 169 -4.62 -11.93 13.91
C TRP A 169 -4.44 -10.65 14.71
N LEU A 170 -5.24 -9.60 14.43
CA LEU A 170 -5.20 -8.35 15.20
C LEU A 170 -5.57 -8.56 16.66
N GLN A 171 -6.54 -9.45 16.96
CA GLN A 171 -6.89 -9.81 18.32
C GLN A 171 -5.74 -10.51 19.06
N GLN A 172 -4.94 -11.31 18.36
CA GLN A 172 -3.72 -11.88 18.95
C GLN A 172 -2.71 -10.79 19.28
N LEU A 173 -2.53 -9.77 18.42
CA LEU A 173 -1.65 -8.63 18.69
C LEU A 173 -2.19 -7.78 19.85
N GLU A 174 -3.49 -7.54 19.91
CA GLU A 174 -4.16 -6.83 21.00
C GLU A 174 -3.92 -7.49 22.37
N SER A 175 -3.76 -8.80 22.40
CA SER A 175 -3.47 -9.54 23.65
C SER A 175 -2.01 -9.41 24.14
N LYS A 176 -1.12 -8.74 23.38
CA LYS A 176 0.31 -8.63 23.73
C LYS A 176 0.57 -7.35 24.51
N SER A 177 0.72 -7.45 25.81
CA SER A 177 1.00 -6.32 26.72
C SER A 177 2.41 -5.74 26.57
N ASP A 178 3.35 -6.52 26.02
CA ASP A 178 4.73 -6.15 25.77
C ASP A 178 4.97 -5.50 24.41
N LEU A 179 3.97 -5.42 23.56
CA LEU A 179 4.04 -4.80 22.23
C LEU A 179 4.28 -3.29 22.34
N ARG A 180 5.36 -2.81 21.70
CA ARG A 180 5.81 -1.40 21.76
C ARG A 180 6.15 -0.81 20.41
N TRP A 181 6.68 -1.62 19.49
CA TRP A 181 7.19 -1.18 18.21
C TRP A 181 6.68 -2.05 17.08
N LEU A 182 6.45 -1.42 15.94
CA LEU A 182 6.21 -2.09 14.66
C LEU A 182 7.41 -1.81 13.76
N ILE A 183 7.97 -2.86 13.18
CA ILE A 183 9.05 -2.80 12.19
C ILE A 183 8.54 -3.43 10.89
N PRO A 184 7.82 -2.67 10.06
CA PRO A 184 7.40 -3.15 8.75
C PRO A 184 8.58 -3.19 7.77
N ALA A 185 8.52 -4.08 6.77
CA ALA A 185 9.55 -4.13 5.72
C ALA A 185 9.49 -2.93 4.76
N HIS A 186 8.36 -2.23 4.72
CA HIS A 186 8.12 -1.13 3.79
C HIS A 186 7.79 0.17 4.51
N TYR A 187 8.23 1.30 3.92
CA TYR A 187 8.01 2.68 4.37
C TYR A 187 8.72 3.04 5.68
N SER A 188 7.99 3.59 6.64
CA SER A 188 8.60 4.09 7.90
C SER A 188 8.77 3.00 8.94
N ALA A 189 9.94 2.93 9.54
CA ALA A 189 10.27 2.04 10.67
C ALA A 189 11.35 2.70 11.55
N PRO A 190 11.35 2.50 12.88
CA PRO A 190 10.28 1.89 13.67
C PRO A 190 9.07 2.80 13.86
N LEU A 191 7.90 2.22 14.14
CA LEU A 191 6.68 2.93 14.50
C LEU A 191 6.30 2.56 15.94
N ALA A 192 5.78 3.51 16.72
CA ALA A 192 5.13 3.18 17.97
C ALA A 192 3.91 2.29 17.69
N PHE A 193 3.82 1.16 18.36
CA PHE A 193 2.72 0.22 18.16
C PHE A 193 2.46 -0.57 19.43
N SER A 194 1.25 -0.49 19.93
CA SER A 194 0.82 -1.12 21.18
C SER A 194 -0.43 -1.96 20.96
N ALA A 195 -0.81 -2.73 21.95
CA ALA A 195 -2.07 -3.45 22.00
C ALA A 195 -3.28 -2.54 21.71
N GLN A 196 -3.26 -1.29 22.22
CA GLN A 196 -4.32 -0.31 21.97
C GLN A 196 -4.42 0.09 20.50
N GLN A 197 -3.28 0.28 19.81
CA GLN A 197 -3.27 0.60 18.38
C GLN A 197 -3.71 -0.60 17.53
N ALA A 198 -3.37 -1.83 17.93
CA ALA A 198 -3.90 -3.04 17.30
C ALA A 198 -5.42 -3.13 17.44
N SER A 199 -5.96 -2.81 18.62
CA SER A 199 -7.41 -2.74 18.89
C SER A 199 -8.11 -1.68 18.07
N ALA A 200 -7.51 -0.48 17.97
CA ALA A 200 -8.03 0.62 17.16
C ALA A 200 -8.12 0.24 15.68
N LEU A 201 -7.04 -0.34 15.12
CA LEU A 201 -7.01 -0.85 13.75
C LEU A 201 -8.08 -1.92 13.50
N ARG A 202 -8.22 -2.88 14.43
CA ARG A 202 -9.25 -3.91 14.33
C ARG A 202 -10.65 -3.31 14.32
N SER A 203 -10.93 -2.33 15.17
CA SER A 203 -12.21 -1.64 15.22
C SER A 203 -12.49 -0.84 13.95
N GLU A 204 -11.49 -0.17 13.40
CA GLU A 204 -11.58 0.53 12.11
C GLU A 204 -11.94 -0.43 10.99
N LEU A 205 -11.22 -1.56 10.89
CA LEU A 205 -11.48 -2.57 9.85
C LEU A 205 -12.87 -3.21 9.97
N GLN A 206 -13.40 -3.40 11.19
CA GLN A 206 -14.74 -3.92 11.40
C GLN A 206 -15.84 -2.96 10.97
N GLN A 207 -15.59 -1.65 11.08
CA GLN A 207 -16.55 -0.60 10.70
C GLN A 207 -16.41 -0.19 9.23
N LYS A 208 -15.36 -0.64 8.56
CA LYS A 208 -15.05 -0.24 7.20
C LYS A 208 -16.08 -0.79 6.21
N ASN A 209 -16.57 0.10 5.35
CA ASN A 209 -17.32 -0.33 4.18
C ASN A 209 -16.35 -0.92 3.15
N TRP A 210 -16.41 -2.24 2.97
CA TRP A 210 -15.58 -2.97 2.01
C TRP A 210 -16.11 -2.91 0.58
N ALA A 211 -17.20 -2.19 0.35
CA ALA A 211 -17.68 -1.92 -1.01
C ALA A 211 -16.62 -1.10 -1.76
N PRO A 212 -16.33 -1.41 -3.03
CA PRO A 212 -15.31 -0.70 -3.79
C PRO A 212 -15.72 0.77 -3.96
N ASN A 213 -14.96 1.68 -3.38
CA ASN A 213 -14.97 3.06 -3.80
C ASN A 213 -14.26 3.12 -5.16
N GLU A 214 -14.93 3.66 -6.19
CA GLU A 214 -14.49 3.57 -7.57
C GLU A 214 -13.19 4.34 -7.87
N GLY A 215 -12.79 5.30 -7.05
CA GLY A 215 -11.62 6.15 -7.26
C GLY A 215 -10.31 5.38 -7.48
N ASN A 216 -9.45 5.40 -6.50
CA ASN A 216 -8.09 4.80 -6.58
C ASN A 216 -8.10 3.28 -6.81
N TRP A 217 -9.22 2.60 -6.53
CA TRP A 217 -9.37 1.16 -6.68
C TRP A 217 -9.67 0.66 -8.09
N THR A 218 -9.94 1.53 -9.06
CA THR A 218 -10.42 1.14 -10.40
C THR A 218 -9.54 0.07 -11.06
N PHE A 219 -8.22 0.25 -11.04
CA PHE A 219 -7.30 -0.71 -11.64
C PHE A 219 -7.26 -2.03 -10.86
N LEU A 220 -7.12 -1.97 -9.55
CA LEU A 220 -7.11 -3.17 -8.70
C LEU A 220 -8.45 -3.89 -8.73
N SER A 221 -9.56 -3.15 -8.83
CA SER A 221 -10.90 -3.73 -9.01
C SER A 221 -11.03 -4.46 -10.34
N GLY A 222 -10.44 -3.92 -11.40
CA GLY A 222 -10.40 -4.59 -12.70
C GLY A 222 -9.59 -5.89 -12.68
N ILE A 223 -8.46 -5.90 -11.96
CA ILE A 223 -7.68 -7.13 -11.74
C ILE A 223 -8.51 -8.14 -10.94
N ASP A 224 -9.10 -7.70 -9.83
CA ASP A 224 -9.94 -8.54 -8.98
C ASP A 224 -11.11 -9.18 -9.75
N GLN A 225 -11.80 -8.38 -10.53
CA GLN A 225 -12.90 -8.84 -11.42
C GLN A 225 -12.40 -9.88 -12.44
N ARG A 226 -11.23 -9.65 -13.04
CA ARG A 226 -10.67 -10.58 -14.02
C ARG A 226 -10.26 -11.90 -13.39
N LEU A 227 -9.69 -11.88 -12.20
CA LEU A 227 -9.34 -13.10 -11.45
C LEU A 227 -10.59 -13.89 -11.05
N LEU A 228 -11.66 -13.18 -10.68
CA LEU A 228 -12.97 -13.78 -10.39
C LEU A 228 -13.57 -14.46 -11.62
N GLU A 229 -13.62 -13.77 -12.78
CA GLU A 229 -14.14 -14.30 -14.04
C GLU A 229 -13.38 -15.55 -14.51
N LEU A 230 -12.07 -15.61 -14.25
CA LEU A 230 -11.22 -16.75 -14.57
C LEU A 230 -11.33 -17.89 -13.54
N GLY A 231 -12.07 -17.71 -12.46
CA GLY A 231 -12.20 -18.68 -11.38
C GLY A 231 -10.94 -18.84 -10.53
N PHE A 232 -10.02 -17.89 -10.59
CA PHE A 232 -8.78 -17.94 -9.80
C PHE A 232 -8.97 -17.52 -8.35
N VAL A 233 -9.95 -16.69 -8.06
CA VAL A 233 -10.29 -16.25 -6.70
C VAL A 233 -11.76 -16.53 -6.40
N PRO A 234 -12.12 -16.83 -5.12
CA PRO A 234 -13.50 -16.97 -4.74
C PRO A 234 -14.24 -15.62 -4.78
N GLU A 235 -15.56 -15.66 -4.93
CA GLU A 235 -16.37 -14.46 -4.77
C GLU A 235 -16.16 -13.81 -3.40
N ASN A 236 -16.16 -12.47 -3.39
CA ASN A 236 -16.12 -11.72 -2.14
C ASN A 236 -17.46 -11.91 -1.41
N PRO A 237 -17.50 -12.54 -0.22
CA PRO A 237 -18.74 -12.80 0.49
C PRO A 237 -19.50 -11.54 0.89
N LEU A 238 -18.83 -10.38 0.92
CA LEU A 238 -19.45 -9.10 1.28
C LEU A 238 -20.24 -8.46 0.14
N LYS A 239 -19.95 -8.79 -1.12
CA LYS A 239 -20.76 -8.32 -2.26
C LYS A 239 -22.20 -8.89 -2.25
N LYS A 240 -22.43 -10.01 -1.58
CA LYS A 240 -23.76 -10.64 -1.52
C LYS A 240 -24.74 -9.97 -0.55
N THR A 241 -24.23 -9.19 0.42
CA THR A 241 -25.07 -8.53 1.43
C THR A 241 -25.71 -7.22 0.95
N ASP A 242 -25.13 -6.54 -0.05
CA ASP A 242 -25.66 -5.28 -0.55
C ASP A 242 -26.80 -5.45 -1.60
N LEU A 243 -26.83 -6.58 -2.30
CA LEU A 243 -27.88 -6.82 -3.32
C LEU A 243 -29.23 -7.29 -2.75
N SER A 244 -29.29 -7.67 -1.47
CA SER A 244 -30.52 -8.15 -0.83
C SER A 244 -31.28 -7.05 -0.06
N LYS A 245 -30.71 -5.85 0.10
CA LYS A 245 -31.36 -4.73 0.81
C LYS A 245 -32.18 -3.82 -0.11
N ASP A 246 -32.02 -3.91 -1.43
CA ASP A 246 -32.71 -3.06 -2.39
C ASP A 246 -34.01 -3.69 -2.99
N GLN A 247 -34.43 -4.85 -2.47
CA GLN A 247 -35.66 -5.51 -2.97
C GLN A 247 -36.79 -5.60 -1.93
N SER A 248 -36.89 -4.67 -1.00
CA SER A 248 -38.06 -4.58 -0.13
C SER A 248 -38.53 -3.14 0.06
N PHE A 249 -39.00 -2.55 -1.01
CA PHE A 249 -39.98 -1.45 -0.99
C PHE A 249 -40.98 -1.70 -2.11
N ASP A 250 -42.03 -2.44 -1.79
CA ASP A 250 -43.37 -2.33 -2.32
C ASP A 250 -44.33 -2.07 -1.17
#